data_25d7510872103712ebaef194de11983f
#
_entry.id   25d7510872103712ebaef194de11983f
#
_cell.length_a   1.000
_cell.length_b   1.000
_cell.length_c   1.000
_cell.angle_alpha   90.00
_cell.angle_beta   90.00
_cell.angle_gamma   90.00
#
_symmetry.space_group_name_H-M   'P 1'
#
loop_
_entity.id
_entity.type
_entity.pdbx_description
1 polymer ?
#
loop_
_entity_poly.entity_id
_entity_poly.type
_entity_poly.pdbx_seq_one_letter_code
_entity_poly.pdbx_strand_id
1 'polypeptide(L)'
;MITIKGLRKSFGRAEVLRGIDLSVAESEVVVIIGPSGSGKSTLLRCVNYLEEPTGGSVEIDGTILRHDASINKIRAEVGMVFQRFNLFPHMTALENVMEAPVRVKHMGKKEARKLAIQELERVGMGERLDHYPAQLSGGQQQRVAIARALAMKPEIMLFDEPTSALDPELVGEVLNVMRSLAKAGMTMVVVTHEIGF
;
A
#
# COMPACT_ATOMS: atom_id res chain seq x y z
N MET A 1 12.86 -8.96 -6.40
CA MET A 1 11.62 -8.27 -5.99
C MET A 1 11.27 -7.11 -6.93
N ILE A 2 11.73 -5.87 -6.71
CA ILE A 2 11.41 -4.74 -7.60
C ILE A 2 12.67 -4.27 -8.31
N THR A 3 12.61 -4.05 -9.63
CA THR A 3 13.67 -3.41 -10.40
C THR A 3 13.08 -2.30 -11.27
N ILE A 4 13.56 -1.10 -11.11
CA ILE A 4 13.17 0.09 -11.87
C ILE A 4 14.37 0.55 -12.68
N LYS A 5 14.20 0.72 -13.99
CA LYS A 5 15.28 1.16 -14.90
C LYS A 5 14.85 2.35 -15.73
N GLY A 6 15.55 3.46 -15.57
CA GLY A 6 15.38 4.69 -16.33
C GLY A 6 13.94 5.23 -16.31
N LEU A 7 13.21 5.05 -15.19
CA LEU A 7 11.78 5.35 -15.11
C LEU A 7 11.51 6.83 -15.34
N ARG A 8 10.62 7.13 -16.29
CA ARG A 8 10.17 8.47 -16.62
C ARG A 8 8.66 8.57 -16.53
N LYS A 9 8.17 9.69 -16.02
CA LYS A 9 6.74 10.02 -16.05
C LYS A 9 6.56 11.50 -16.31
N SER A 10 5.75 11.80 -17.33
CA SER A 10 5.32 13.15 -17.66
C SER A 10 3.81 13.27 -17.58
N PHE A 11 3.32 14.42 -17.12
CA PHE A 11 1.92 14.83 -17.18
C PHE A 11 1.83 16.05 -18.11
N GLY A 12 1.36 15.84 -19.32
CA GLY A 12 1.42 16.86 -20.36
C GLY A 12 2.88 17.28 -20.64
N ARG A 13 3.21 18.55 -20.39
CA ARG A 13 4.57 19.09 -20.59
C ARG A 13 5.47 19.00 -19.37
N ALA A 14 4.93 18.63 -18.21
CA ALA A 14 5.70 18.53 -16.98
C ALA A 14 6.30 17.14 -16.80
N GLU A 15 7.62 16.99 -16.90
CA GLU A 15 8.34 15.77 -16.58
C GLU A 15 8.57 15.70 -15.07
N VAL A 16 7.89 14.74 -14.40
CA VAL A 16 7.94 14.55 -12.94
C VAL A 16 9.01 13.55 -12.55
N LEU A 17 9.10 12.40 -13.24
CA LEU A 17 10.17 11.42 -13.05
C LEU A 17 11.12 11.50 -14.25
N ARG A 18 12.43 11.62 -13.96
CA ARG A 18 13.46 11.96 -14.94
C ARG A 18 14.55 10.91 -15.05
N GLY A 19 14.15 9.64 -15.24
CA GLY A 19 15.10 8.54 -15.36
C GLY A 19 15.55 8.02 -14.00
N ILE A 20 14.61 7.47 -13.23
CA ILE A 20 14.87 6.90 -11.89
C ILE A 20 15.27 5.45 -12.05
N ASP A 21 16.37 5.07 -11.39
CA ASP A 21 16.80 3.70 -11.20
C ASP A 21 16.68 3.33 -9.72
N LEU A 22 16.06 2.18 -9.42
CA LEU A 22 15.89 1.67 -8.07
C LEU A 22 15.80 0.16 -8.10
N SER A 23 16.43 -0.49 -7.13
CA SER A 23 16.31 -1.92 -6.88
C SER A 23 15.89 -2.15 -5.43
N VAL A 24 14.93 -3.06 -5.21
CA VAL A 24 14.48 -3.47 -3.88
C VAL A 24 14.55 -4.99 -3.80
N ALA A 25 15.34 -5.49 -2.86
CA ALA A 25 15.48 -6.92 -2.60
C ALA A 25 14.28 -7.46 -1.80
N GLU A 26 14.16 -8.78 -1.73
CA GLU A 26 13.20 -9.45 -0.85
C GLU A 26 13.50 -9.11 0.62
N SER A 27 12.45 -8.87 1.40
CA SER A 27 12.52 -8.48 2.81
C SER A 27 13.26 -7.15 3.07
N GLU A 28 13.52 -6.37 2.04
CA GLU A 28 14.12 -5.04 2.17
C GLU A 28 13.04 -3.97 2.43
N VAL A 29 13.38 -3.01 3.27
CA VAL A 29 12.57 -1.81 3.51
C VAL A 29 13.30 -0.61 2.92
N VAL A 30 12.77 -0.04 1.85
CA VAL A 30 13.28 1.16 1.21
C VAL A 30 12.43 2.36 1.61
N VAL A 31 13.04 3.39 2.16
CA VAL A 31 12.38 4.64 2.53
C VAL A 31 12.76 5.74 1.55
N ILE A 32 11.74 6.38 0.96
CA ILE A 32 11.89 7.48 0.01
C ILE A 32 11.51 8.77 0.71
N ILE A 33 12.46 9.67 0.86
CA ILE A 33 12.27 10.98 1.47
C ILE A 33 12.53 12.10 0.44
N GLY A 34 11.96 13.26 0.66
CA GLY A 34 12.17 14.43 -0.20
C GLY A 34 11.04 15.46 -0.05
N PRO A 35 11.18 16.65 -0.63
CA PRO A 35 10.19 17.71 -0.52
C PRO A 35 8.85 17.31 -1.16
N SER A 36 7.78 17.98 -0.74
CA SER A 36 6.46 17.81 -1.36
C SER A 36 6.53 18.18 -2.84
N GLY A 37 5.83 17.45 -3.69
CA GLY A 37 5.82 17.66 -5.15
C GLY A 37 7.04 17.12 -5.90
N SER A 38 8.01 16.45 -5.24
CA SER A 38 9.20 15.88 -5.91
C SER A 38 8.94 14.59 -6.72
N GLY A 39 7.70 14.09 -6.74
CA GLY A 39 7.33 12.92 -7.54
C GLY A 39 7.33 11.59 -6.78
N LYS A 40 7.52 11.58 -5.45
CA LYS A 40 7.55 10.34 -4.63
C LYS A 40 6.30 9.47 -4.78
N SER A 41 5.11 10.07 -4.62
CA SER A 41 3.83 9.37 -4.81
C SER A 41 3.64 8.90 -6.26
N THR A 42 4.15 9.67 -7.23
CA THR A 42 4.12 9.31 -8.64
C THR A 42 5.00 8.07 -8.88
N LEU A 43 6.17 7.99 -8.25
CA LEU A 43 7.04 6.83 -8.32
C LEU A 43 6.33 5.58 -7.78
N LEU A 44 5.74 5.64 -6.57
CA LEU A 44 4.98 4.52 -6.01
C LEU A 44 3.81 4.08 -6.91
N ARG A 45 3.08 5.04 -7.49
CA ARG A 45 1.98 4.76 -8.40
C ARG A 45 2.44 4.13 -9.71
N CYS A 46 3.64 4.44 -10.18
CA CYS A 46 4.25 3.75 -11.31
C CYS A 46 4.66 2.31 -10.93
N VAL A 47 5.15 2.06 -9.72
CA VAL A 47 5.49 0.72 -9.23
C VAL A 47 4.26 -0.19 -9.20
N ASN A 48 3.09 0.33 -8.79
CA ASN A 48 1.82 -0.42 -8.81
C ASN A 48 1.06 -0.27 -10.14
N TYR A 49 1.68 0.37 -11.14
CA TYR A 49 1.09 0.67 -12.45
C TYR A 49 -0.29 1.37 -12.38
N LEU A 50 -0.55 2.11 -11.30
CA LEU A 50 -1.70 3.03 -11.21
C LEU A 50 -1.47 4.26 -12.10
N GLU A 51 -0.19 4.61 -12.30
CA GLU A 51 0.28 5.58 -13.28
C GLU A 51 1.17 4.86 -14.29
N GLU A 52 0.79 4.87 -15.54
CA GLU A 52 1.60 4.29 -16.61
C GLU A 52 2.87 5.13 -16.85
N PRO A 53 4.07 4.54 -16.79
CA PRO A 53 5.30 5.24 -17.13
C PRO A 53 5.29 5.80 -18.55
N THR A 54 5.91 6.97 -18.77
CA THR A 54 6.12 7.49 -20.12
C THR A 54 7.45 7.02 -20.73
N GLY A 55 8.30 6.36 -19.94
CA GLY A 55 9.55 5.75 -20.37
C GLY A 55 10.21 4.96 -19.27
N GLY A 56 11.20 4.17 -19.63
CA GLY A 56 11.82 3.21 -18.71
C GLY A 56 10.96 1.97 -18.47
N SER A 57 11.29 1.22 -17.42
CA SER A 57 10.57 -0.01 -17.09
C SER A 57 10.48 -0.22 -15.58
N VAL A 58 9.42 -0.90 -15.16
CA VAL A 58 9.25 -1.46 -13.81
C VAL A 58 9.09 -2.96 -13.96
N GLU A 59 9.86 -3.71 -13.21
CA GLU A 59 9.85 -5.15 -13.17
C GLU A 59 9.61 -5.61 -11.73
N ILE A 60 8.67 -6.55 -11.54
CA ILE A 60 8.37 -7.19 -10.26
C ILE A 60 8.51 -8.69 -10.45
N ASP A 61 9.39 -9.31 -9.67
CA ASP A 61 9.71 -10.74 -9.72
C ASP A 61 9.97 -11.27 -11.14
N GLY A 62 10.81 -10.55 -11.89
CA GLY A 62 11.17 -10.90 -13.27
C GLY A 62 10.10 -10.57 -14.31
N THR A 63 8.94 -10.03 -13.90
CA THR A 63 7.86 -9.65 -14.81
C THR A 63 7.86 -8.15 -15.05
N ILE A 64 8.10 -7.73 -16.30
CA ILE A 64 8.00 -6.30 -16.67
C ILE A 64 6.53 -5.90 -16.75
N LEU A 65 6.19 -4.84 -16.01
CA LEU A 65 4.82 -4.31 -15.99
C LEU A 65 4.45 -3.68 -17.33
N ARG A 66 3.28 -4.05 -17.85
CA ARG A 66 2.70 -3.49 -19.07
C ARG A 66 1.19 -3.37 -18.89
N HIS A 67 0.57 -2.50 -19.66
CA HIS A 67 -0.90 -2.36 -19.70
C HIS A 67 -1.54 -3.54 -20.46
N ASP A 68 -1.52 -4.73 -19.85
CA ASP A 68 -2.12 -5.95 -20.40
C ASP A 68 -2.87 -6.72 -19.29
N ALA A 69 -3.37 -7.91 -19.62
CA ALA A 69 -4.13 -8.73 -18.67
C ALA A 69 -3.34 -9.17 -17.43
N SER A 70 -2.01 -9.14 -17.47
CA SER A 70 -1.14 -9.54 -16.35
C SER A 70 -1.12 -8.52 -15.21
N ILE A 71 -1.46 -7.25 -15.48
CA ILE A 71 -1.39 -6.16 -14.50
C ILE A 71 -2.27 -6.40 -13.27
N ASN A 72 -3.44 -7.02 -13.45
CA ASN A 72 -4.34 -7.29 -12.34
C ASN A 72 -3.78 -8.38 -11.41
N LYS A 73 -3.05 -9.36 -11.95
CA LYS A 73 -2.35 -10.37 -11.16
C LYS A 73 -1.27 -9.70 -10.30
N ILE A 74 -0.45 -8.87 -10.90
CA ILE A 74 0.63 -8.16 -10.18
C ILE A 74 0.06 -7.20 -9.12
N ARG A 75 -1.02 -6.48 -9.44
CA ARG A 75 -1.70 -5.62 -8.45
C ARG A 75 -2.29 -6.40 -7.26
N ALA A 76 -2.59 -7.68 -7.43
CA ALA A 76 -3.03 -8.54 -6.32
C ALA A 76 -1.85 -8.97 -5.42
N GLU A 77 -0.62 -8.94 -5.92
CA GLU A 77 0.62 -9.28 -5.22
C GLU A 77 1.31 -8.04 -4.59
N VAL A 78 0.88 -6.83 -4.98
CA VAL A 78 1.43 -5.56 -4.48
C VAL A 78 0.35 -4.79 -3.72
N GLY A 79 0.42 -4.80 -2.41
CA GLY A 79 -0.45 -4.00 -1.55
C GLY A 79 -0.08 -2.52 -1.59
N MET A 80 -1.07 -1.64 -1.60
CA MET A 80 -0.83 -0.20 -1.52
C MET A 80 -1.69 0.46 -0.46
N VAL A 81 -1.05 1.25 0.39
CA VAL A 81 -1.66 2.08 1.43
C VAL A 81 -1.43 3.53 1.07
N PHE A 82 -2.52 4.30 0.99
CA PHE A 82 -2.52 5.68 0.54
C PHE A 82 -2.51 6.67 1.71
N GLN A 83 -2.13 7.91 1.46
CA GLN A 83 -2.21 9.02 2.38
C GLN A 83 -3.64 9.24 2.91
N ARG A 84 -4.63 9.17 2.03
CA ARG A 84 -6.05 9.10 2.40
C ARG A 84 -6.43 7.64 2.53
N PHE A 85 -7.12 7.27 3.57
CA PHE A 85 -7.43 5.88 3.94
C PHE A 85 -8.19 5.12 2.86
N ASN A 86 -8.99 5.82 2.04
CA ASN A 86 -9.76 5.29 0.92
C ASN A 86 -10.63 4.08 1.31
N LEU A 87 -11.17 4.09 2.54
CA LEU A 87 -12.13 3.09 2.97
C LEU A 87 -13.48 3.33 2.31
N PHE A 88 -14.20 2.25 2.06
CA PHE A 88 -15.60 2.31 1.60
C PHE A 88 -16.48 2.80 2.75
N PRO A 89 -17.08 4.00 2.65
CA PRO A 89 -17.76 4.62 3.81
C PRO A 89 -19.04 3.91 4.23
N HIS A 90 -19.65 3.14 3.33
CA HIS A 90 -20.86 2.36 3.54
C HIS A 90 -20.61 0.92 4.00
N MET A 91 -19.35 0.55 4.22
CA MET A 91 -18.91 -0.76 4.70
C MET A 91 -18.27 -0.64 6.08
N THR A 92 -18.48 -1.62 6.93
CA THR A 92 -17.77 -1.74 8.21
C THR A 92 -16.27 -2.00 8.01
N ALA A 93 -15.47 -1.94 9.08
CA ALA A 93 -14.05 -2.30 9.04
C ALA A 93 -13.86 -3.72 8.51
N LEU A 94 -14.65 -4.68 9.01
CA LEU A 94 -14.62 -6.07 8.57
C LEU A 94 -14.96 -6.20 7.08
N GLU A 95 -16.02 -5.57 6.61
CA GLU A 95 -16.45 -5.62 5.21
C GLU A 95 -15.43 -4.99 4.27
N ASN A 96 -14.81 -3.85 4.67
CA ASN A 96 -13.72 -3.23 3.93
C ASN A 96 -12.54 -4.19 3.69
N VAL A 97 -12.19 -5.00 4.69
CA VAL A 97 -11.07 -5.96 4.59
C VAL A 97 -11.46 -7.21 3.82
N MET A 98 -12.73 -7.63 3.89
CA MET A 98 -13.25 -8.80 3.18
C MET A 98 -13.42 -8.58 1.66
N GLU A 99 -13.64 -7.33 1.22
CA GLU A 99 -14.12 -7.03 -0.13
C GLU A 99 -13.17 -7.57 -1.21
N ALA A 100 -11.87 -7.26 -1.12
CA ALA A 100 -10.91 -7.69 -2.12
C ALA A 100 -10.69 -9.22 -2.14
N PRO A 101 -10.51 -9.93 -1.03
CA PRO A 101 -10.47 -11.40 -1.00
C PRO A 101 -11.69 -12.04 -1.68
N VAL A 102 -12.89 -11.53 -1.42
CA VAL A 102 -14.12 -12.08 -2.03
C VAL A 102 -14.21 -11.76 -3.53
N ARG A 103 -13.97 -10.50 -3.92
CA ARG A 103 -14.19 -10.04 -5.30
C ARG A 103 -13.06 -10.41 -6.25
N VAL A 104 -11.81 -10.31 -5.79
CA VAL A 104 -10.62 -10.48 -6.64
C VAL A 104 -10.10 -11.91 -6.56
N LYS A 105 -10.01 -12.49 -5.34
CA LYS A 105 -9.53 -13.88 -5.16
C LYS A 105 -10.64 -14.91 -5.19
N HIS A 106 -11.90 -14.49 -5.36
CA HIS A 106 -13.07 -15.38 -5.36
C HIS A 106 -13.16 -16.28 -4.11
N MET A 107 -12.62 -15.78 -2.99
CA MET A 107 -12.62 -16.51 -1.71
C MET A 107 -14.04 -16.63 -1.16
N GLY A 108 -14.37 -17.77 -0.58
CA GLY A 108 -15.66 -17.97 0.09
C GLY A 108 -15.85 -16.97 1.25
N LYS A 109 -17.07 -16.42 1.41
CA LYS A 109 -17.35 -15.39 2.44
C LYS A 109 -16.93 -15.80 3.85
N LYS A 110 -17.11 -17.07 4.22
CA LYS A 110 -16.75 -17.59 5.55
C LYS A 110 -15.23 -17.57 5.76
N GLU A 111 -14.47 -17.92 4.75
CA GLU A 111 -13.02 -17.90 4.76
C GLU A 111 -12.47 -16.45 4.75
N ALA A 112 -13.01 -15.59 3.87
CA ALA A 112 -12.67 -14.19 3.80
C ALA A 112 -12.94 -13.47 5.14
N ARG A 113 -14.05 -13.81 5.82
CA ARG A 113 -14.35 -13.27 7.15
C ARG A 113 -13.31 -13.68 8.19
N LYS A 114 -12.91 -14.96 8.21
CA LYS A 114 -11.86 -15.44 9.12
C LYS A 114 -10.53 -14.72 8.87
N LEU A 115 -10.13 -14.61 7.61
CA LEU A 115 -8.92 -13.90 7.22
C LEU A 115 -8.98 -12.42 7.61
N ALA A 116 -10.09 -11.74 7.33
CA ALA A 116 -10.27 -10.32 7.65
C ALA A 116 -10.19 -10.05 9.16
N ILE A 117 -10.77 -10.91 9.99
CA ILE A 117 -10.66 -10.81 11.45
C ILE A 117 -9.18 -10.93 11.87
N GLN A 118 -8.46 -11.92 11.37
CA GLN A 118 -7.04 -12.12 11.68
C GLN A 118 -6.19 -10.89 11.31
N GLU A 119 -6.40 -10.30 10.13
CA GLU A 119 -5.64 -9.12 9.72
C GLU A 119 -6.05 -7.85 10.51
N LEU A 120 -7.32 -7.72 10.89
CA LEU A 120 -7.77 -6.63 11.77
C LEU A 120 -7.20 -6.78 13.19
N GLU A 121 -7.17 -7.98 13.75
CA GLU A 121 -6.51 -8.25 15.04
C GLU A 121 -5.01 -7.95 14.98
N ARG A 122 -4.34 -8.33 13.88
CA ARG A 122 -2.90 -8.08 13.65
C ARG A 122 -2.55 -6.59 13.70
N VAL A 123 -3.46 -5.72 13.26
CA VAL A 123 -3.27 -4.26 13.31
C VAL A 123 -3.94 -3.59 14.54
N GLY A 124 -4.39 -4.39 15.53
CA GLY A 124 -5.02 -3.90 16.76
C GLY A 124 -6.43 -3.34 16.57
N MET A 125 -7.19 -3.87 15.61
CA MET A 125 -8.56 -3.45 15.30
C MET A 125 -9.61 -4.53 15.56
N GLY A 126 -9.27 -5.59 16.31
CA GLY A 126 -10.17 -6.72 16.58
C GLY A 126 -11.47 -6.36 17.30
N GLU A 127 -11.48 -5.30 18.13
CA GLU A 127 -12.68 -4.82 18.83
C GLU A 127 -13.53 -3.84 18.01
N ARG A 128 -13.14 -3.54 16.77
CA ARG A 128 -13.76 -2.52 15.92
C ARG A 128 -14.31 -3.05 14.60
N LEU A 129 -14.56 -4.37 14.53
CA LEU A 129 -14.96 -5.06 13.30
C LEU A 129 -16.21 -4.47 12.64
N ASP A 130 -17.20 -4.12 13.44
CA ASP A 130 -18.52 -3.65 13.00
C ASP A 130 -18.63 -2.11 12.94
N HIS A 131 -17.52 -1.40 13.15
CA HIS A 131 -17.51 0.07 13.05
C HIS A 131 -17.37 0.51 11.60
N TYR A 132 -18.14 1.54 11.23
CA TYR A 132 -18.01 2.24 9.96
C TYR A 132 -16.84 3.24 10.01
N PRO A 133 -16.25 3.63 8.86
CA PRO A 133 -15.15 4.59 8.83
C PRO A 133 -15.43 5.89 9.59
N ALA A 134 -16.65 6.41 9.52
CA ALA A 134 -17.04 7.63 10.23
C ALA A 134 -17.00 7.50 11.78
N GLN A 135 -16.95 6.29 12.31
CA GLN A 135 -16.89 5.99 13.75
C GLN A 135 -15.46 5.70 14.22
N LEU A 136 -14.47 5.77 13.31
CA LEU A 136 -13.08 5.45 13.56
C LEU A 136 -12.22 6.72 13.52
N SER A 137 -11.22 6.82 14.41
CA SER A 137 -10.18 7.85 14.31
C SER A 137 -9.35 7.69 13.03
N GLY A 138 -8.61 8.73 12.63
CA GLY A 138 -7.73 8.66 11.46
C GLY A 138 -6.72 7.51 11.54
N GLY A 139 -6.07 7.32 12.69
CA GLY A 139 -5.14 6.22 12.91
C GLY A 139 -5.81 4.84 12.85
N GLN A 140 -7.06 4.73 13.37
CA GLN A 140 -7.85 3.51 13.24
C GLN A 140 -8.22 3.23 11.78
N GLN A 141 -8.67 4.24 11.03
CA GLN A 141 -8.96 4.09 9.60
C GLN A 141 -7.73 3.65 8.80
N GLN A 142 -6.56 4.22 9.11
CA GLN A 142 -5.32 3.83 8.45
C GLN A 142 -4.93 2.39 8.76
N ARG A 143 -5.10 1.95 10.01
CA ARG A 143 -4.84 0.54 10.37
C ARG A 143 -5.81 -0.41 9.66
N VAL A 144 -7.08 -0.04 9.49
CA VAL A 144 -8.02 -0.82 8.67
C VAL A 144 -7.58 -0.84 7.19
N ALA A 145 -7.07 0.27 6.64
CA ALA A 145 -6.55 0.31 5.27
C ALA A 145 -5.32 -0.61 5.10
N ILE A 146 -4.44 -0.68 6.12
CA ILE A 146 -3.31 -1.63 6.14
C ILE A 146 -3.83 -3.07 6.18
N ALA A 147 -4.78 -3.41 7.06
CA ALA A 147 -5.37 -4.73 7.15
C ALA A 147 -6.03 -5.15 5.83
N ARG A 148 -6.72 -4.23 5.17
CA ARG A 148 -7.32 -4.45 3.84
C ARG A 148 -6.27 -4.83 2.79
N ALA A 149 -5.12 -4.17 2.78
CA ALA A 149 -4.03 -4.51 1.88
C ALA A 149 -3.43 -5.89 2.23
N LEU A 150 -3.19 -6.17 3.52
CA LEU A 150 -2.64 -7.43 4.01
C LEU A 150 -3.55 -8.65 3.73
N ALA A 151 -4.87 -8.47 3.72
CA ALA A 151 -5.82 -9.53 3.41
C ALA A 151 -5.67 -10.09 2.00
N MET A 152 -5.03 -9.34 1.11
CA MET A 152 -4.64 -9.83 -0.22
C MET A 152 -3.38 -10.69 -0.19
N LYS A 153 -2.72 -10.87 0.99
CA LYS A 153 -1.44 -11.57 1.16
C LYS A 153 -0.41 -11.11 0.11
N PRO A 154 -0.12 -9.79 0.08
CA PRO A 154 0.83 -9.24 -0.87
C PRO A 154 2.26 -9.65 -0.52
N GLU A 155 3.11 -9.74 -1.53
CA GLU A 155 4.56 -9.95 -1.38
C GLU A 155 5.30 -8.63 -1.11
N ILE A 156 4.71 -7.53 -1.59
CA ILE A 156 5.26 -6.17 -1.48
C ILE A 156 4.19 -5.24 -0.93
N MET A 157 4.57 -4.37 0.00
CA MET A 157 3.72 -3.30 0.52
C MET A 157 4.28 -1.92 0.15
N LEU A 158 3.48 -1.12 -0.52
CA LEU A 158 3.77 0.28 -0.85
C LEU A 158 3.01 1.21 0.09
N PHE A 159 3.71 2.16 0.71
CA PHE A 159 3.11 3.15 1.61
C PHE A 159 3.33 4.56 1.07
N ASP A 160 2.26 5.24 0.70
CA ASP A 160 2.28 6.62 0.19
C ASP A 160 1.87 7.58 1.29
N GLU A 161 2.84 8.12 2.03
CA GLU A 161 2.66 9.06 3.15
C GLU A 161 1.60 8.61 4.17
N PRO A 162 1.71 7.39 4.76
CA PRO A 162 0.63 6.76 5.52
C PRO A 162 0.23 7.48 6.80
N THR A 163 1.04 8.45 7.26
CA THR A 163 0.82 9.18 8.51
C THR A 163 0.51 10.66 8.30
N SER A 164 0.67 11.20 7.10
CA SER A 164 0.57 12.65 6.84
C SER A 164 -0.83 13.25 7.03
N ALA A 165 -1.88 12.42 7.04
CA ALA A 165 -3.26 12.85 7.29
C ALA A 165 -3.70 12.59 8.73
N LEU A 166 -2.76 12.26 9.65
CA LEU A 166 -3.04 11.90 11.04
C LEU A 166 -2.62 13.02 12.00
N ASP A 167 -3.35 13.10 13.11
CA ASP A 167 -2.90 13.87 14.26
C ASP A 167 -1.60 13.25 14.81
N PRO A 168 -0.63 14.06 15.30
CA PRO A 168 0.67 13.58 15.78
C PRO A 168 0.59 12.47 16.83
N GLU A 169 -0.44 12.49 17.68
CA GLU A 169 -0.67 11.50 18.74
C GLU A 169 -1.00 10.10 18.17
N LEU A 170 -1.56 10.05 16.95
CA LEU A 170 -1.99 8.80 16.30
C LEU A 170 -0.93 8.20 15.38
N VAL A 171 0.11 8.96 15.03
CA VAL A 171 1.20 8.52 14.12
C VAL A 171 1.91 7.29 14.67
N GLY A 172 2.20 7.27 15.97
CA GLY A 172 2.93 6.18 16.63
C GLY A 172 2.28 4.81 16.46
N GLU A 173 0.96 4.73 16.51
CA GLU A 173 0.22 3.47 16.35
C GLU A 173 0.39 2.88 14.95
N VAL A 174 0.31 3.71 13.92
CA VAL A 174 0.49 3.29 12.52
C VAL A 174 1.93 2.89 12.26
N LEU A 175 2.91 3.67 12.72
CA LEU A 175 4.33 3.32 12.60
C LEU A 175 4.67 2.02 13.30
N ASN A 176 4.08 1.71 14.46
CA ASN A 176 4.29 0.44 15.15
C ASN A 176 3.79 -0.75 14.34
N VAL A 177 2.63 -0.63 13.67
CA VAL A 177 2.16 -1.67 12.75
C VAL A 177 3.15 -1.85 11.61
N MET A 178 3.59 -0.78 10.96
CA MET A 178 4.56 -0.85 9.85
C MET A 178 5.90 -1.48 10.29
N ARG A 179 6.43 -1.09 11.47
CA ARG A 179 7.64 -1.72 12.04
C ARG A 179 7.46 -3.21 12.32
N SER A 180 6.26 -3.64 12.76
CA SER A 180 5.98 -5.05 12.96
C SER A 180 5.98 -5.84 11.65
N LEU A 181 5.48 -5.25 10.56
CA LEU A 181 5.53 -5.83 9.22
C LEU A 181 6.98 -5.95 8.71
N ALA A 182 7.78 -4.91 8.88
CA ALA A 182 9.20 -4.92 8.52
C ALA A 182 9.96 -6.01 9.28
N LYS A 183 9.76 -6.13 10.59
CA LYS A 183 10.36 -7.20 11.42
C LYS A 183 9.91 -8.60 11.02
N ALA A 184 8.71 -8.73 10.45
CA ALA A 184 8.19 -10.00 9.92
C ALA A 184 8.73 -10.33 8.52
N GLY A 185 9.65 -9.54 7.96
CA GLY A 185 10.28 -9.78 6.66
C GLY A 185 9.46 -9.29 5.46
N MET A 186 8.48 -8.40 5.66
CA MET A 186 7.72 -7.82 4.55
C MET A 186 8.60 -6.91 3.71
N THR A 187 8.61 -7.10 2.39
CA THR A 187 9.25 -6.17 1.46
C THR A 187 8.42 -4.90 1.37
N MET A 188 9.04 -3.73 1.61
CA MET A 188 8.31 -2.48 1.73
C MET A 188 8.99 -1.34 0.98
N VAL A 189 8.19 -0.50 0.29
CA VAL A 189 8.64 0.81 -0.19
C VAL A 189 7.76 1.87 0.47
N VAL A 190 8.37 2.75 1.23
CA VAL A 190 7.68 3.71 2.09
C VAL A 190 8.06 5.12 1.69
N VAL A 191 7.09 5.91 1.26
CA VAL A 191 7.22 7.36 1.15
C VAL A 191 6.75 7.97 2.46
N THR A 192 7.61 8.67 3.15
CA THR A 192 7.26 9.31 4.44
C THR A 192 8.12 10.55 4.69
N HIS A 193 7.62 11.43 5.54
CA HIS A 193 8.38 12.53 6.14
C HIS A 193 8.80 12.20 7.58
N GLU A 194 8.42 11.05 8.11
CA GLU A 194 8.74 10.59 9.47
C GLU A 194 10.17 10.01 9.49
N ILE A 195 11.11 10.77 10.05
CA ILE A 195 12.53 10.38 10.16
C ILE A 195 12.73 9.25 11.19
N GLY A 196 11.75 9.02 12.06
CA GLY A 196 11.80 8.00 13.12
C GLY A 196 11.25 6.62 12.73
N PHE A 197 11.00 6.38 11.44
CA PHE A 197 10.54 5.08 10.93
C PHE A 197 11.67 4.05 10.87
#